data_0e1d4269a80d703f98f82bcd72525ece
#
_entry.id   0e1d4269a80d703f98f82bcd72525ece
#
_cell.length_a   1.000
_cell.length_b   1.000
_cell.length_c   1.000
_cell.angle_alpha   90.00
_cell.angle_beta   90.00
_cell.angle_gamma   90.00
#
_symmetry.space_group_name_H-M   'P 1'
#
loop_
_entity.id
_entity.type
_entity.pdbx_description
1 polymer ?
#
loop_
_entity_poly.entity_id
_entity_poly.type
_entity_poly.pdbx_seq_one_letter_code
_entity_poly.pdbx_strand_id
1 'polypeptide(L)'
;ETILANFEETEEGLKEFCQKTRGVLKIGMLSSVARNILPPTVKIFSKIFPNIQINVLEVAPAEAIDLLYARQLNIAVVAADSVAAANLSFIANEVFSDPYVLAVPKSINLSKIESIKDLEIDKQTILKSTILFEFGSQHKKRIDAWFEKNLGDINVLANTRSYEVALSMVEAGLGVVVLPALTAVVGAGRVYNVNLYETKIMQRRLVSLTPNQFSKIEPSKSFIKCLVEAGQNLDLPKINQI
;
A
#
# COMPACT_ATOMS: atom_id res chain seq x y z
N GLU A 1 -16.03 -50.19 -10.77
CA GLU A 1 -16.28 -49.14 -9.74
C GLU A 1 -15.22 -48.01 -9.79
N THR A 2 -13.91 -48.33 -9.97
CA THR A 2 -12.82 -47.31 -9.96
C THR A 2 -12.90 -46.36 -11.17
N ILE A 3 -13.31 -46.80 -12.35
CA ILE A 3 -13.37 -46.00 -13.58
C ILE A 3 -14.52 -44.97 -13.49
N LEU A 4 -15.68 -45.38 -12.97
CA LEU A 4 -16.81 -44.46 -12.76
C LEU A 4 -16.50 -43.41 -11.72
N ALA A 5 -15.89 -43.77 -10.60
CA ALA A 5 -15.45 -42.83 -9.58
C ALA A 5 -14.43 -41.80 -10.11
N ASN A 6 -13.45 -42.24 -10.90
CA ASN A 6 -12.49 -41.36 -11.56
C ASN A 6 -13.13 -40.44 -12.60
N PHE A 7 -14.18 -40.91 -13.27
CA PHE A 7 -14.92 -40.09 -14.24
C PHE A 7 -15.80 -39.04 -13.55
N GLU A 8 -16.46 -39.40 -12.45
CA GLU A 8 -17.23 -38.46 -11.62
C GLU A 8 -16.33 -37.40 -11.00
N GLU A 9 -15.16 -37.78 -10.46
CA GLU A 9 -14.16 -36.86 -9.91
C GLU A 9 -13.60 -35.90 -10.98
N THR A 10 -13.38 -36.41 -12.21
CA THR A 10 -12.96 -35.60 -13.36
C THR A 10 -14.05 -34.63 -13.81
N GLU A 11 -15.31 -35.08 -13.83
CA GLU A 11 -16.45 -34.26 -14.21
C GLU A 11 -16.73 -33.15 -13.16
N GLU A 12 -16.62 -33.47 -11.87
CA GLU A 12 -16.69 -32.46 -10.80
C GLU A 12 -15.54 -31.46 -10.89
N GLY A 13 -14.32 -31.92 -11.10
CA GLY A 13 -13.15 -31.06 -11.30
C GLY A 13 -13.30 -30.13 -12.51
N LEU A 14 -13.88 -30.62 -13.61
CA LEU A 14 -14.21 -29.82 -14.79
C LEU A 14 -15.33 -28.81 -14.51
N LYS A 15 -16.38 -29.21 -13.79
CA LYS A 15 -17.47 -28.30 -13.38
C LYS A 15 -16.97 -27.19 -12.48
N GLU A 16 -16.10 -27.49 -11.48
CA GLU A 16 -15.46 -26.49 -10.61
C GLU A 16 -14.58 -25.55 -11.41
N PHE A 17 -13.82 -26.06 -12.38
CA PHE A 17 -12.99 -25.27 -13.28
C PHE A 17 -13.82 -24.38 -14.21
N CYS A 18 -14.91 -24.91 -14.77
CA CYS A 18 -15.84 -24.15 -15.59
C CYS A 18 -16.57 -23.06 -14.80
N GLN A 19 -16.90 -23.31 -13.53
CA GLN A 19 -17.50 -22.32 -12.63
C GLN A 19 -16.46 -21.33 -12.06
N LYS A 20 -15.16 -21.50 -12.39
CA LYS A 20 -14.07 -20.68 -11.87
C LYS A 20 -14.00 -20.61 -10.34
N THR A 21 -14.42 -21.67 -9.70
CA THR A 21 -14.37 -21.82 -8.23
C THR A 21 -13.05 -22.41 -7.74
N ARG A 22 -12.21 -22.91 -8.66
CA ARG A 22 -10.88 -23.47 -8.39
C ARG A 22 -9.85 -22.83 -9.30
N GLY A 23 -8.65 -22.58 -8.81
CA GLY A 23 -7.55 -22.01 -9.59
C GLY A 23 -6.64 -21.09 -8.78
N VAL A 24 -5.88 -20.25 -9.48
CA VAL A 24 -4.95 -19.30 -8.89
C VAL A 24 -5.30 -17.87 -9.30
N LEU A 25 -5.50 -16.98 -8.35
CA LEU A 25 -5.65 -15.55 -8.57
C LEU A 25 -4.32 -14.85 -8.28
N LYS A 26 -3.72 -14.26 -9.33
CA LYS A 26 -2.41 -13.60 -9.26
C LYS A 26 -2.61 -12.09 -9.07
N ILE A 27 -2.02 -11.53 -8.01
CA ILE A 27 -2.25 -10.15 -7.59
C ILE A 27 -0.91 -9.46 -7.37
N GLY A 28 -0.71 -8.31 -8.02
CA GLY A 28 0.42 -7.43 -7.75
C GLY A 28 -0.02 -6.28 -6.84
N MET A 29 0.76 -5.96 -5.80
CA MET A 29 0.41 -4.84 -4.92
C MET A 29 1.63 -4.27 -4.20
N LEU A 30 1.44 -3.04 -3.69
CA LEU A 30 2.43 -2.37 -2.85
C LEU A 30 2.55 -3.09 -1.50
N SER A 31 3.75 -3.15 -0.91
CA SER A 31 4.03 -3.80 0.38
C SER A 31 3.09 -3.35 1.50
N SER A 32 2.82 -2.04 1.62
CA SER A 32 1.90 -1.51 2.65
C SER A 32 0.47 -2.01 2.47
N VAL A 33 0.02 -2.21 1.21
CA VAL A 33 -1.30 -2.76 0.88
C VAL A 33 -1.34 -4.25 1.19
N ALA A 34 -0.31 -4.99 0.78
CA ALA A 34 -0.18 -6.42 1.04
C ALA A 34 -0.24 -6.74 2.54
N ARG A 35 0.42 -5.92 3.37
CA ARG A 35 0.40 -6.14 4.83
C ARG A 35 -0.94 -5.81 5.50
N ASN A 36 -1.62 -4.77 5.04
CA ASN A 36 -2.73 -4.19 5.82
C ASN A 36 -4.11 -4.45 5.21
N ILE A 37 -4.25 -4.44 3.89
CA ILE A 37 -5.54 -4.60 3.21
C ILE A 37 -5.76 -6.04 2.74
N LEU A 38 -4.70 -6.74 2.32
CA LEU A 38 -4.84 -8.10 1.81
C LEU A 38 -5.35 -9.11 2.86
N PRO A 39 -4.85 -9.17 4.11
CA PRO A 39 -5.32 -10.15 5.09
C PRO A 39 -6.83 -10.08 5.35
N PRO A 40 -7.45 -8.91 5.64
CA PRO A 40 -8.90 -8.83 5.78
C PRO A 40 -9.63 -9.14 4.47
N THR A 41 -9.09 -8.76 3.31
CA THR A 41 -9.65 -9.13 2.00
C THR A 41 -9.72 -10.64 1.82
N VAL A 42 -8.61 -11.33 2.07
CA VAL A 42 -8.55 -12.80 1.96
C VAL A 42 -9.49 -13.48 2.94
N LYS A 43 -9.61 -12.96 4.17
CA LYS A 43 -10.52 -13.47 5.19
C LYS A 43 -11.99 -13.46 4.73
N ILE A 44 -12.39 -12.43 3.96
CA ILE A 44 -13.75 -12.34 3.39
C ILE A 44 -13.85 -13.24 2.16
N PHE A 45 -12.89 -13.12 1.24
CA PHE A 45 -12.87 -13.79 -0.04
C PHE A 45 -12.83 -15.33 0.08
N SER A 46 -12.02 -15.88 0.98
CA SER A 46 -11.88 -17.33 1.16
C SER A 46 -13.16 -18.03 1.65
N LYS A 47 -14.09 -17.29 2.25
CA LYS A 47 -15.41 -17.84 2.59
C LYS A 47 -16.29 -18.06 1.36
N ILE A 48 -16.06 -17.28 0.30
CA ILE A 48 -16.82 -17.33 -0.95
C ILE A 48 -16.15 -18.30 -1.93
N PHE A 49 -14.83 -18.28 -1.98
CA PHE A 49 -13.99 -19.07 -2.89
C PHE A 49 -12.91 -19.86 -2.13
N PRO A 50 -13.28 -20.92 -1.39
CA PRO A 50 -12.32 -21.65 -0.54
C PRO A 50 -11.22 -22.38 -1.33
N ASN A 51 -11.47 -22.71 -2.59
CA ASN A 51 -10.55 -23.47 -3.45
C ASN A 51 -9.73 -22.59 -4.41
N ILE A 52 -9.78 -21.26 -4.27
CA ILE A 52 -8.93 -20.35 -5.03
C ILE A 52 -7.65 -20.05 -4.23
N GLN A 53 -6.52 -20.40 -4.81
CA GLN A 53 -5.22 -20.01 -4.30
C GLN A 53 -4.94 -18.55 -4.67
N ILE A 54 -4.46 -17.76 -3.72
CA ILE A 54 -4.02 -16.39 -3.96
C ILE A 54 -2.51 -16.37 -4.05
N ASN A 55 -1.98 -15.88 -5.17
CA ASN A 55 -0.56 -15.65 -5.39
C ASN A 55 -0.32 -14.14 -5.42
N VAL A 56 0.45 -13.65 -4.45
CA VAL A 56 0.71 -12.21 -4.25
C VAL A 56 2.15 -11.89 -4.62
N LEU A 57 2.30 -10.85 -5.43
CA LEU A 57 3.60 -10.30 -5.79
C LEU A 57 3.69 -8.85 -5.30
N GLU A 58 4.68 -8.56 -4.47
CA GLU A 58 4.97 -7.18 -4.07
C GLU A 58 5.78 -6.51 -5.18
N VAL A 59 5.20 -5.49 -5.80
CA VAL A 59 5.76 -4.85 -6.99
C VAL A 59 5.59 -3.34 -6.97
N ALA A 60 6.47 -2.67 -7.69
CA ALA A 60 6.33 -1.24 -8.00
C ALA A 60 5.17 -1.00 -9.00
N PRO A 61 4.55 0.20 -9.00
CA PRO A 61 3.40 0.48 -9.87
C PRO A 61 3.68 0.26 -11.36
N ALA A 62 4.83 0.67 -11.86
CA ALA A 62 5.20 0.48 -13.28
C ALA A 62 5.29 -1.01 -13.63
N GLU A 63 5.99 -1.78 -12.82
CA GLU A 63 6.12 -3.22 -12.97
C GLU A 63 4.76 -3.94 -12.89
N ALA A 64 3.88 -3.52 -11.97
CA ALA A 64 2.54 -4.08 -11.86
C ALA A 64 1.72 -3.89 -13.16
N ILE A 65 1.86 -2.74 -13.81
CA ILE A 65 1.21 -2.44 -15.08
C ILE A 65 1.76 -3.31 -16.20
N ASP A 66 3.08 -3.45 -16.29
CA ASP A 66 3.73 -4.30 -17.29
C ASP A 66 3.29 -5.77 -17.14
N LEU A 67 3.22 -6.26 -15.90
CA LEU A 67 2.77 -7.61 -15.60
C LEU A 67 1.27 -7.83 -15.89
N LEU A 68 0.41 -6.79 -15.75
CA LEU A 68 -0.98 -6.85 -16.19
C LEU A 68 -1.08 -6.95 -17.71
N TYR A 69 -0.31 -6.16 -18.46
CA TYR A 69 -0.25 -6.26 -19.93
C TYR A 69 0.26 -7.62 -20.40
N ALA A 70 1.27 -8.15 -19.73
CA ALA A 70 1.83 -9.48 -20.00
C ALA A 70 0.89 -10.63 -19.54
N ARG A 71 -0.28 -10.34 -18.95
CA ARG A 71 -1.23 -11.31 -18.38
C ARG A 71 -0.61 -12.22 -17.31
N GLN A 72 0.43 -11.74 -16.65
CA GLN A 72 1.07 -12.42 -15.53
C GLN A 72 0.38 -12.10 -14.20
N LEU A 73 -0.40 -11.00 -14.14
CA LEU A 73 -1.29 -10.65 -13.05
C LEU A 73 -2.75 -10.59 -13.53
N ASN A 74 -3.67 -10.90 -12.63
CA ASN A 74 -5.10 -10.72 -12.82
C ASN A 74 -5.56 -9.35 -12.31
N ILE A 75 -4.98 -8.90 -11.20
CA ILE A 75 -5.31 -7.65 -10.51
C ILE A 75 -4.01 -6.99 -10.06
N ALA A 76 -3.93 -5.67 -10.15
CA ALA A 76 -2.87 -4.88 -9.51
C ALA A 76 -3.50 -3.85 -8.57
N VAL A 77 -2.87 -3.60 -7.41
CA VAL A 77 -3.27 -2.52 -6.49
C VAL A 77 -2.13 -1.54 -6.35
N VAL A 78 -2.31 -0.36 -6.92
CA VAL A 78 -1.28 0.65 -7.08
C VAL A 78 -1.78 2.05 -6.69
N ALA A 79 -0.86 3.00 -6.56
CA ALA A 79 -1.24 4.40 -6.42
C ALA A 79 -1.76 4.95 -7.76
N ALA A 80 -2.92 5.58 -7.76
CA ALA A 80 -3.55 6.13 -8.98
C ALA A 80 -2.64 7.11 -9.74
N ASP A 81 -1.91 7.95 -9.00
CA ASP A 81 -0.99 8.94 -9.57
C ASP A 81 0.22 8.32 -10.30
N SER A 82 0.47 7.02 -10.06
CA SER A 82 1.55 6.27 -10.72
C SER A 82 1.11 5.64 -12.04
N VAL A 83 -0.18 5.77 -12.37
CA VAL A 83 -0.76 5.22 -13.60
C VAL A 83 -0.88 6.35 -14.61
N ALA A 84 -0.19 6.24 -15.73
CA ALA A 84 -0.34 7.21 -16.83
C ALA A 84 -1.80 7.22 -17.33
N ALA A 85 -2.34 8.40 -17.62
CA ALA A 85 -3.72 8.58 -18.09
C ALA A 85 -4.08 7.80 -19.37
N ALA A 86 -3.08 7.31 -20.10
CA ALA A 86 -3.23 6.54 -21.33
C ALA A 86 -3.58 5.05 -21.13
N ASN A 87 -3.67 4.55 -19.88
CA ASN A 87 -3.95 3.13 -19.62
C ASN A 87 -5.46 2.83 -19.65
N LEU A 88 -6.12 3.13 -20.76
CA LEU A 88 -7.55 2.93 -20.99
C LEU A 88 -7.98 1.45 -21.05
N SER A 89 -7.04 0.51 -20.99
CA SER A 89 -7.32 -0.92 -21.08
C SER A 89 -7.71 -1.57 -19.76
N PHE A 90 -7.63 -0.83 -18.64
CA PHE A 90 -7.91 -1.34 -17.30
C PHE A 90 -9.10 -0.64 -16.68
N ILE A 91 -9.91 -1.40 -15.95
CA ILE A 91 -10.92 -0.85 -15.04
C ILE A 91 -10.26 -0.58 -13.71
N ALA A 92 -10.41 0.66 -13.23
CA ALA A 92 -9.91 1.09 -11.94
C ALA A 92 -11.08 1.18 -10.94
N ASN A 93 -10.88 0.60 -9.74
CA ASN A 93 -11.79 0.78 -8.61
C ASN A 93 -10.99 1.38 -7.45
N GLU A 94 -11.53 2.41 -6.83
CA GLU A 94 -10.91 3.01 -5.65
C GLU A 94 -11.00 2.05 -4.46
N VAL A 95 -9.87 1.85 -3.79
CA VAL A 95 -9.73 0.92 -2.65
C VAL A 95 -9.59 1.69 -1.35
N PHE A 96 -8.70 2.68 -1.33
CA PHE A 96 -8.36 3.40 -0.11
C PHE A 96 -7.67 4.73 -0.41
N SER A 97 -7.93 5.74 0.43
CA SER A 97 -7.23 7.03 0.43
C SER A 97 -6.25 7.11 1.59
N ASP A 98 -4.96 7.25 1.30
CA ASP A 98 -3.85 7.14 2.24
C ASP A 98 -3.14 8.49 2.36
N PRO A 99 -3.32 9.21 3.49
CA PRO A 99 -2.70 10.52 3.68
C PRO A 99 -1.20 10.42 3.86
N TYR A 100 -0.47 11.47 3.43
CA TYR A 100 0.94 11.61 3.75
C TYR A 100 1.11 12.19 5.14
N VAL A 101 2.04 11.61 5.90
CA VAL A 101 2.38 12.02 7.26
C VAL A 101 3.87 12.24 7.40
N LEU A 102 4.26 13.14 8.29
CA LEU A 102 5.61 13.24 8.80
C LEU A 102 5.77 12.27 9.96
N ALA A 103 6.66 11.31 9.82
CA ALA A 103 7.05 10.42 10.92
C ALA A 103 8.29 10.99 11.61
N VAL A 104 8.22 11.14 12.92
CA VAL A 104 9.31 11.61 13.77
C VAL A 104 9.55 10.62 14.92
N PRO A 105 10.75 10.57 15.51
CA PRO A 105 11.02 9.74 16.69
C PRO A 105 10.04 9.99 17.82
N LYS A 106 9.72 8.95 18.58
CA LYS A 106 8.75 9.02 19.68
C LYS A 106 9.14 10.06 20.76
N SER A 107 10.42 10.36 20.89
CA SER A 107 10.95 11.37 21.80
C SER A 107 10.62 12.82 21.40
N ILE A 108 10.17 13.05 20.16
CA ILE A 108 9.83 14.38 19.63
C ILE A 108 8.32 14.53 19.58
N ASN A 109 7.80 15.55 20.28
CA ASN A 109 6.37 15.86 20.25
C ASN A 109 6.16 17.28 19.68
N LEU A 110 5.72 17.36 18.43
CA LEU A 110 5.51 18.63 17.72
C LEU A 110 4.19 19.32 18.11
N SER A 111 3.21 18.61 18.66
CA SER A 111 1.91 19.20 19.07
C SER A 111 2.03 20.08 20.34
N LYS A 112 3.20 20.16 20.96
CA LYS A 112 3.43 20.94 22.19
C LYS A 112 4.34 22.13 21.99
N ILE A 113 4.73 22.43 20.77
CA ILE A 113 5.68 23.50 20.44
C ILE A 113 5.03 24.46 19.44
N GLU A 114 5.34 25.73 19.56
CA GLU A 114 4.95 26.78 18.60
C GLU A 114 6.00 26.94 17.48
N SER A 115 7.24 26.62 17.81
CA SER A 115 8.37 26.70 16.87
C SER A 115 9.35 25.55 17.07
N ILE A 116 10.02 25.14 15.99
CA ILE A 116 11.12 24.16 16.04
C ILE A 116 12.24 24.63 17.01
N LYS A 117 12.40 25.94 17.18
CA LYS A 117 13.39 26.52 18.07
C LYS A 117 13.12 26.28 19.57
N ASP A 118 11.90 25.88 19.91
CA ASP A 118 11.50 25.53 21.28
C ASP A 118 12.00 24.15 21.70
N LEU A 119 12.48 23.37 20.75
CA LEU A 119 13.07 22.05 21.02
C LEU A 119 14.56 22.19 21.43
N GLU A 120 15.02 21.20 22.20
CA GLU A 120 16.44 21.00 22.47
C GLU A 120 17.23 20.86 21.15
N ILE A 121 18.47 21.31 21.14
CA ILE A 121 19.35 21.37 19.94
C ILE A 121 19.45 19.99 19.25
N ASP A 122 19.60 18.93 20.05
CA ASP A 122 19.66 17.56 19.51
C ASP A 122 18.38 17.18 18.74
N LYS A 123 17.22 17.55 19.27
CA LYS A 123 15.92 17.29 18.61
C LYS A 123 15.75 18.14 17.35
N GLN A 124 16.24 19.38 17.37
CA GLN A 124 16.26 20.23 16.17
C GLN A 124 17.13 19.61 15.08
N THR A 125 18.30 19.06 15.45
CA THR A 125 19.21 18.37 14.52
C THR A 125 18.53 17.13 13.91
N ILE A 126 17.83 16.33 14.71
CA ILE A 126 17.09 15.16 14.24
C ILE A 126 15.97 15.57 13.25
N LEU A 127 15.23 16.65 13.54
CA LEU A 127 14.17 17.15 12.64
C LEU A 127 14.71 17.64 11.29
N LYS A 128 15.92 18.15 11.26
CA LYS A 128 16.61 18.57 10.02
C LYS A 128 17.27 17.42 9.28
N SER A 129 17.45 16.26 9.92
CA SER A 129 18.01 15.06 9.31
C SER A 129 16.90 14.28 8.63
N THR A 130 16.88 14.25 7.30
CA THR A 130 15.80 13.62 6.52
C THR A 130 16.24 12.30 5.92
N ILE A 131 15.32 11.36 5.92
CA ILE A 131 15.45 10.09 5.22
C ILE A 131 14.55 10.18 4.00
N LEU A 132 15.12 10.17 2.80
CA LEU A 132 14.38 10.31 1.56
C LEU A 132 14.06 8.96 0.97
N PHE A 133 12.85 8.87 0.41
CA PHE A 133 12.41 7.71 -0.35
C PHE A 133 12.63 7.94 -1.84
N GLU A 134 13.43 7.07 -2.46
CA GLU A 134 13.72 7.15 -3.89
C GLU A 134 12.64 6.45 -4.71
N PHE A 135 11.58 7.16 -5.03
CA PHE A 135 10.57 6.66 -5.96
C PHE A 135 9.94 7.80 -6.77
N GLY A 136 9.88 7.60 -8.11
CA GLY A 136 9.11 8.40 -9.05
C GLY A 136 9.24 9.93 -8.91
N SER A 137 9.49 10.63 -9.99
CA SER A 137 9.80 12.07 -10.02
C SER A 137 8.72 13.00 -9.45
N GLN A 138 7.44 12.63 -9.55
CA GLN A 138 6.33 13.47 -9.05
C GLN A 138 6.17 13.41 -7.53
N HIS A 139 6.32 12.22 -6.91
CA HIS A 139 6.28 12.05 -5.47
C HIS A 139 7.41 12.82 -4.79
N LYS A 140 8.63 12.67 -5.31
CA LYS A 140 9.82 13.34 -4.78
C LYS A 140 9.62 14.86 -4.74
N LYS A 141 9.18 15.47 -5.83
CA LYS A 141 8.96 16.93 -5.92
C LYS A 141 7.99 17.46 -4.84
N ARG A 142 6.90 16.74 -4.57
CA ARG A 142 5.92 17.15 -3.55
C ARG A 142 6.49 17.08 -2.13
N ILE A 143 7.27 16.04 -1.85
CA ILE A 143 7.92 15.84 -0.54
C ILE A 143 9.04 16.86 -0.33
N ASP A 144 9.88 17.06 -1.32
CA ASP A 144 10.96 18.06 -1.27
C ASP A 144 10.40 19.47 -1.04
N ALA A 145 9.37 19.87 -1.79
CA ALA A 145 8.69 21.17 -1.60
C ALA A 145 8.04 21.30 -0.22
N TRP A 146 7.52 20.20 0.33
CA TRP A 146 6.97 20.21 1.68
C TRP A 146 8.06 20.43 2.74
N PHE A 147 9.21 19.75 2.63
CA PHE A 147 10.34 19.92 3.52
C PHE A 147 10.90 21.34 3.46
N GLU A 148 11.14 21.87 2.27
CA GLU A 148 11.63 23.23 2.06
C GLU A 148 10.72 24.27 2.73
N LYS A 149 9.40 24.11 2.54
CA LYS A 149 8.40 25.03 3.09
C LYS A 149 8.28 24.97 4.62
N ASN A 150 8.37 23.77 5.24
CA ASN A 150 8.00 23.56 6.64
C ASN A 150 9.20 23.39 7.57
N LEU A 151 10.32 22.86 7.09
CA LEU A 151 11.52 22.61 7.91
C LEU A 151 12.74 23.43 7.46
N GLY A 152 12.67 24.11 6.30
CA GLY A 152 13.77 24.89 5.75
C GLY A 152 14.92 24.01 5.27
N ASP A 153 16.16 24.42 5.59
CA ASP A 153 17.35 23.68 5.22
C ASP A 153 17.37 22.30 5.89
N ILE A 154 17.28 21.27 5.09
CA ILE A 154 17.33 19.88 5.52
C ILE A 154 18.67 19.24 5.16
N ASN A 155 19.14 18.34 6.01
CA ASN A 155 20.28 17.48 5.73
C ASN A 155 19.76 16.09 5.33
N VAL A 156 20.10 15.63 4.13
CA VAL A 156 19.75 14.27 3.70
C VAL A 156 20.69 13.27 4.37
N LEU A 157 20.18 12.58 5.38
CA LEU A 157 20.92 11.55 6.10
C LEU A 157 21.05 10.26 5.29
N ALA A 158 19.96 9.85 4.64
CA ALA A 158 19.91 8.61 3.89
C ALA A 158 18.88 8.66 2.76
N ASN A 159 19.15 7.89 1.71
CA ASN A 159 18.20 7.56 0.66
C ASN A 159 17.86 6.07 0.74
N THR A 160 16.58 5.72 0.63
CA THR A 160 16.14 4.32 0.66
C THR A 160 15.00 4.07 -0.32
N ARG A 161 14.84 2.83 -0.74
CA ARG A 161 13.70 2.37 -1.56
C ARG A 161 12.69 1.56 -0.75
N SER A 162 12.83 1.52 0.57
CA SER A 162 11.89 0.88 1.50
C SER A 162 11.42 1.87 2.56
N TYR A 163 10.12 2.07 2.66
CA TYR A 163 9.54 2.86 3.74
C TYR A 163 9.76 2.21 5.11
N GLU A 164 9.83 0.88 5.16
CA GLU A 164 10.09 0.11 6.37
C GLU A 164 11.48 0.41 6.93
N VAL A 165 12.49 0.47 6.04
CA VAL A 165 13.86 0.88 6.42
C VAL A 165 13.86 2.32 6.91
N ALA A 166 13.18 3.24 6.20
CA ALA A 166 13.07 4.62 6.64
C ALA A 166 12.43 4.74 8.03
N LEU A 167 11.32 4.05 8.27
CA LEU A 167 10.63 4.04 9.57
C LEU A 167 11.49 3.46 10.69
N SER A 168 12.24 2.39 10.42
CA SER A 168 13.18 1.82 11.39
C SER A 168 14.28 2.80 11.77
N MET A 169 14.78 3.60 10.81
CA MET A 169 15.74 4.67 11.09
C MET A 169 15.12 5.81 11.92
N VAL A 170 13.86 6.18 11.64
CA VAL A 170 13.13 7.17 12.45
C VAL A 170 12.92 6.65 13.88
N GLU A 171 12.51 5.39 14.04
CA GLU A 171 12.33 4.75 15.33
C GLU A 171 13.62 4.71 16.15
N ALA A 172 14.76 4.54 15.48
CA ALA A 172 16.10 4.62 16.06
C ALA A 172 16.56 6.05 16.40
N GLY A 173 15.75 7.08 16.12
CA GLY A 173 16.07 8.46 16.43
C GLY A 173 17.04 9.16 15.48
N LEU A 174 17.23 8.60 14.26
CA LEU A 174 18.26 9.10 13.33
C LEU A 174 17.80 10.28 12.48
N GLY A 175 16.49 10.47 12.32
CA GLY A 175 15.95 11.53 11.47
C GLY A 175 14.44 11.43 11.32
N VAL A 176 13.92 12.06 10.27
CA VAL A 176 12.48 12.12 9.96
C VAL A 176 12.23 11.73 8.52
N VAL A 177 10.99 11.26 8.23
CA VAL A 177 10.57 10.90 6.87
C VAL A 177 9.13 11.34 6.63
N VAL A 178 8.84 11.76 5.41
CA VAL A 178 7.45 11.95 4.92
C VAL A 178 7.07 10.73 4.10
N LEU A 179 5.96 10.09 4.48
CA LEU A 179 5.50 8.84 3.87
C LEU A 179 3.97 8.68 3.98
N PRO A 180 3.35 7.77 3.19
CA PRO A 180 1.95 7.44 3.36
C PRO A 180 1.69 6.77 4.71
N ALA A 181 0.61 7.17 5.40
CA ALA A 181 0.31 6.73 6.77
C ALA A 181 0.19 5.21 6.92
N LEU A 182 -0.36 4.54 5.90
CA LEU A 182 -0.52 3.08 5.90
C LEU A 182 0.83 2.34 6.02
N THR A 183 1.93 2.95 5.56
CA THR A 183 3.26 2.33 5.67
C THR A 183 3.73 2.23 7.12
N ALA A 184 3.25 3.10 8.00
CA ALA A 184 3.58 3.06 9.42
C ALA A 184 2.89 1.90 10.17
N VAL A 185 1.89 1.26 9.57
CA VAL A 185 1.21 0.09 10.14
C VAL A 185 1.98 -1.18 9.79
N VAL A 186 2.46 -1.88 10.80
CA VAL A 186 3.27 -3.12 10.64
C VAL A 186 2.39 -4.33 10.33
N GLY A 187 1.10 -4.25 10.64
CA GLY A 187 0.10 -5.31 10.51
C GLY A 187 -0.64 -5.57 11.81
N ALA A 188 -1.87 -6.10 11.72
CA ALA A 188 -2.74 -6.36 12.86
C ALA A 188 -2.90 -5.15 13.82
N GLY A 189 -2.97 -3.94 13.28
CA GLY A 189 -3.11 -2.69 14.04
C GLY A 189 -1.85 -2.22 14.78
N ARG A 190 -0.73 -2.95 14.69
CA ARG A 190 0.54 -2.50 15.28
C ARG A 190 1.17 -1.42 14.41
N VAL A 191 1.69 -0.38 15.04
CA VAL A 191 2.33 0.77 14.40
C VAL A 191 3.78 0.86 14.84
N TYR A 192 4.68 1.34 13.98
CA TYR A 192 6.05 1.68 14.39
C TYR A 192 6.02 2.65 15.56
N ASN A 193 7.02 2.56 16.45
CA ASN A 193 7.10 3.41 17.64
C ASN A 193 7.59 4.83 17.30
N VAL A 194 6.79 5.53 16.51
CA VAL A 194 7.02 6.89 16.02
C VAL A 194 5.81 7.77 16.30
N ASN A 195 5.96 9.08 16.24
CA ASN A 195 4.86 10.03 16.19
C ASN A 195 4.59 10.40 14.72
N LEU A 196 3.32 10.41 14.34
CA LEU A 196 2.87 10.76 12.99
C LEU A 196 2.13 12.09 13.02
N TYR A 197 2.48 12.99 12.10
CA TYR A 197 1.89 14.32 12.00
C TYR A 197 1.35 14.57 10.59
N GLU A 198 0.25 15.29 10.50
CA GLU A 198 -0.39 15.66 9.24
C GLU A 198 0.52 16.57 8.41
N THR A 199 0.64 16.29 7.09
CA THR A 199 1.45 17.12 6.19
C THR A 199 0.64 18.03 5.28
N LYS A 200 -0.67 17.81 5.15
CA LYS A 200 -1.56 18.46 4.15
C LYS A 200 -1.13 18.24 2.70
N ILE A 201 -0.20 17.30 2.45
CA ILE A 201 0.11 16.84 1.10
C ILE A 201 -1.09 16.06 0.55
N MET A 202 -1.38 16.21 -0.75
CA MET A 202 -2.48 15.48 -1.40
C MET A 202 -2.33 13.97 -1.16
N GLN A 203 -3.39 13.34 -0.69
CA GLN A 203 -3.43 11.93 -0.33
C GLN A 203 -3.11 11.02 -1.52
N ARG A 204 -2.46 9.90 -1.24
CA ARG A 204 -2.25 8.82 -2.19
C ARG A 204 -3.54 8.01 -2.34
N ARG A 205 -4.15 8.03 -3.51
CA ARG A 205 -5.31 7.16 -3.79
C ARG A 205 -4.83 5.80 -4.27
N LEU A 206 -5.23 4.76 -3.57
CA LEU A 206 -4.96 3.38 -3.97
C LEU A 206 -6.13 2.88 -4.81
N VAL A 207 -5.82 2.33 -5.97
CA VAL A 207 -6.80 1.77 -6.91
C VAL A 207 -6.43 0.33 -7.27
N SER A 208 -7.45 -0.50 -7.43
CA SER A 208 -7.28 -1.79 -8.09
C SER A 208 -7.43 -1.62 -9.60
N LEU A 209 -6.50 -2.20 -10.35
CA LEU A 209 -6.53 -2.24 -11.80
C LEU A 209 -6.77 -3.67 -12.26
N THR A 210 -7.69 -3.83 -13.20
CA THR A 210 -8.03 -5.14 -13.78
C THR A 210 -8.28 -4.98 -15.27
N PRO A 211 -7.75 -5.86 -16.13
CA PRO A 211 -8.09 -5.86 -17.54
C PRO A 211 -9.60 -5.94 -17.74
N ASN A 212 -10.13 -5.14 -18.67
CA ASN A 212 -11.58 -4.98 -18.88
C ASN A 212 -12.29 -6.34 -19.03
N GLN A 213 -11.67 -7.28 -19.73
CA GLN A 213 -12.20 -8.62 -19.95
C GLN A 213 -12.35 -9.46 -18.67
N PHE A 214 -11.59 -9.17 -17.61
CA PHE A 214 -11.62 -9.94 -16.35
C PHE A 214 -12.40 -9.24 -15.23
N SER A 215 -12.72 -7.96 -15.39
CA SER A 215 -13.37 -7.16 -14.34
C SER A 215 -14.78 -7.65 -13.96
N LYS A 216 -15.48 -8.31 -14.91
CA LYS A 216 -16.83 -8.83 -14.72
C LYS A 216 -16.88 -10.34 -14.46
N ILE A 217 -15.72 -11.01 -14.44
CA ILE A 217 -15.62 -12.47 -14.38
C ILE A 217 -15.12 -12.87 -12.98
N GLU A 218 -15.73 -13.93 -12.43
CA GLU A 218 -15.27 -14.55 -11.20
C GLU A 218 -13.93 -15.30 -11.42
N PRO A 219 -13.03 -15.36 -10.43
CA PRO A 219 -13.16 -14.83 -9.07
C PRO A 219 -12.68 -13.36 -8.93
N SER A 220 -12.16 -12.73 -9.99
CA SER A 220 -11.59 -11.38 -9.94
C SER A 220 -12.59 -10.34 -9.47
N LYS A 221 -13.83 -10.41 -9.96
CA LYS A 221 -14.92 -9.50 -9.59
C LYS A 221 -15.19 -9.52 -8.08
N SER A 222 -15.36 -10.69 -7.51
CA SER A 222 -15.62 -10.85 -6.08
C SER A 222 -14.40 -10.46 -5.24
N PHE A 223 -13.17 -10.75 -5.69
CA PHE A 223 -11.97 -10.32 -5.00
C PHE A 223 -11.87 -8.80 -4.92
N ILE A 224 -12.12 -8.08 -6.01
CA ILE A 224 -12.11 -6.61 -6.03
C ILE A 224 -13.17 -6.05 -5.07
N LYS A 225 -14.36 -6.65 -5.02
CA LYS A 225 -15.41 -6.25 -4.07
C LYS A 225 -14.94 -6.41 -2.62
N CYS A 226 -14.37 -7.55 -2.27
CA CYS A 226 -13.80 -7.80 -0.93
C CYS A 226 -12.65 -6.85 -0.61
N LEU A 227 -11.80 -6.53 -1.61
CA LEU A 227 -10.68 -5.60 -1.47
C LEU A 227 -11.16 -4.17 -1.16
N VAL A 228 -12.16 -3.69 -1.88
CA VAL A 228 -12.77 -2.37 -1.64
C VAL A 228 -13.43 -2.32 -0.26
N GLU A 229 -14.18 -3.35 0.11
CA GLU A 229 -14.80 -3.46 1.43
C GLU A 229 -13.74 -3.45 2.55
N ALA A 230 -12.65 -4.21 2.40
CA ALA A 230 -11.56 -4.24 3.36
C ALA A 230 -10.85 -2.88 3.46
N GLY A 231 -10.66 -2.18 2.34
CA GLY A 231 -10.07 -0.85 2.31
C GLY A 231 -10.93 0.19 3.01
N GLN A 232 -12.25 0.17 2.78
CA GLN A 232 -13.20 1.11 3.40
C GLN A 232 -13.31 0.94 4.93
N ASN A 233 -13.06 -0.27 5.43
CA ASN A 233 -13.10 -0.60 6.86
C ASN A 233 -11.72 -0.55 7.53
N LEU A 234 -10.70 0.00 6.85
CA LEU A 234 -9.35 0.05 7.38
C LEU A 234 -9.17 1.28 8.28
N ASP A 235 -8.74 1.05 9.51
CA ASP A 235 -8.37 2.13 10.43
C ASP A 235 -6.95 2.63 10.15
N LEU A 236 -6.83 3.94 10.01
CA LEU A 236 -5.52 4.59 9.95
C LEU A 236 -4.88 4.68 11.34
N PRO A 237 -3.53 4.72 11.42
CA PRO A 237 -2.85 5.02 12.68
C PRO A 237 -3.21 6.43 13.16
N LYS A 238 -3.05 6.67 14.46
CA LYS A 238 -3.28 8.00 15.02
C LYS A 238 -2.34 9.02 14.38
N ILE A 239 -2.91 10.04 13.75
CA ILE A 239 -2.21 11.17 13.16
C ILE A 239 -2.47 12.40 14.02
N ASN A 240 -1.41 13.05 14.46
CA ASN A 240 -1.47 14.27 15.26
C ASN A 240 -1.49 15.50 14.33
N GLN A 241 -2.02 16.60 14.84
CA GLN A 241 -1.88 17.92 14.21
C GLN A 241 -0.62 18.61 14.74
N ILE A 242 0.02 19.40 13.87
CA ILE A 242 1.15 20.27 14.21
C ILE A 242 0.59 21.63 14.63
#